data_f7dc02df88592e985cf8f9aa242c7163
#
_entry.id   f7dc02df88592e985cf8f9aa242c7163
#
_cell.length_a   1.000
_cell.length_b   1.000
_cell.length_c   1.000
_cell.angle_alpha   90.00
_cell.angle_beta   90.00
_cell.angle_gamma   90.00
#
_symmetry.space_group_name_H-M   'P 1'
#
loop_
_entity.id
_entity.type
_entity.pdbx_description
1 polymer ?
#
loop_
_entity_poly.entity_id
_entity_poly.type
_entity_poly.pdbx_seq_one_letter_code
_entity_poly.pdbx_strand_id
1 'polypeptide(L)'
;LVNSWEAAYFDFDGDTLYELAKEAKNVGIDMLVLDDGWFGKRDDDNSGLGDWFVNEKKLGGTLGSLIQKINDLGVKFGIWIEPEMISEDSDLYREHPDWALTIPGRMQETNWCWISPERKL
;
A
#
# COMPACT_ATOMS: atom_id res chain seq x y z
N LEU A 1 -9.19 -14.99 5.89
CA LEU A 1 -8.36 -13.79 6.01
C LEU A 1 -9.21 -12.55 6.29
N VAL A 2 -8.61 -11.52 6.85
CA VAL A 2 -9.16 -10.17 6.95
C VAL A 2 -8.27 -9.22 6.17
N ASN A 3 -8.87 -8.29 5.44
CA ASN A 3 -8.18 -7.23 4.72
C ASN A 3 -8.41 -5.90 5.45
N SER A 4 -7.39 -5.06 5.56
CA SER A 4 -7.48 -3.80 6.31
C SER A 4 -8.31 -2.72 5.59
N TRP A 5 -8.56 -2.84 4.28
CA TRP A 5 -9.22 -1.80 3.49
C TRP A 5 -10.59 -1.42 4.05
N GLU A 6 -11.52 -2.37 4.11
CA GLU A 6 -12.88 -2.09 4.61
C GLU A 6 -12.93 -1.73 6.11
N ALA A 7 -11.88 -2.08 6.86
CA ALA A 7 -11.82 -1.79 8.30
C ALA A 7 -11.32 -0.38 8.60
N ALA A 8 -10.43 0.18 7.78
CA ALA A 8 -9.72 1.40 8.12
C ALA A 8 -9.42 2.34 6.93
N TYR A 9 -9.56 1.87 5.70
CA TYR A 9 -9.14 2.60 4.48
C TYR A 9 -7.70 3.13 4.65
N PHE A 10 -7.50 4.45 4.49
CA PHE A 10 -6.19 5.10 4.70
C PHE A 10 -5.91 5.51 6.14
N ASP A 11 -6.91 5.43 7.04
CA ASP A 11 -6.81 5.88 8.44
C ASP A 11 -6.40 4.74 9.37
N PHE A 12 -5.13 4.36 9.32
CA PHE A 12 -4.55 3.32 10.17
C PHE A 12 -3.12 3.65 10.58
N ASP A 13 -2.69 3.00 11.65
CA ASP A 13 -1.30 2.89 12.10
C ASP A 13 -0.97 1.43 12.47
N GLY A 14 0.23 1.19 12.95
CA GLY A 14 0.64 -0.15 13.35
C GLY A 14 -0.15 -0.73 14.51
N ASP A 15 -0.58 0.11 15.44
CA ASP A 15 -1.37 -0.33 16.60
C ASP A 15 -2.79 -0.71 16.17
N THR A 16 -3.42 0.06 15.29
CA THR A 16 -4.72 -0.27 14.69
C THR A 16 -4.69 -1.62 13.96
N LEU A 17 -3.64 -1.86 13.17
CA LEU A 17 -3.46 -3.12 12.45
C LEU A 17 -3.22 -4.30 13.40
N TYR A 18 -2.48 -4.09 14.48
CA TYR A 18 -2.26 -5.10 15.50
C TYR A 18 -3.56 -5.48 16.22
N GLU A 19 -4.38 -4.51 16.64
CA GLU A 19 -5.68 -4.78 17.27
C GLU A 19 -6.63 -5.47 16.29
N LEU A 20 -6.65 -5.09 15.01
CA LEU A 20 -7.43 -5.78 13.98
C LEU A 20 -6.99 -7.26 13.84
N ALA A 21 -5.68 -7.53 13.84
CA ALA A 21 -5.17 -8.91 13.79
C ALA A 21 -5.58 -9.72 15.02
N LYS A 22 -5.58 -9.11 16.19
CA LYS A 22 -5.98 -9.72 17.47
C LYS A 22 -7.47 -10.09 17.48
N GLU A 23 -8.33 -9.16 17.05
CA GLU A 23 -9.76 -9.44 16.91
C GLU A 23 -10.05 -10.50 15.84
N ALA A 24 -9.35 -10.45 14.71
CA ALA A 24 -9.42 -11.48 13.67
C ALA A 24 -9.08 -12.87 14.22
N LYS A 25 -8.03 -12.97 15.04
CA LYS A 25 -7.65 -14.20 15.70
C LYS A 25 -8.75 -14.74 16.62
N ASN A 26 -9.41 -13.88 17.39
CA ASN A 26 -10.47 -14.25 18.31
C ASN A 26 -11.67 -14.89 17.61
N VAL A 27 -11.93 -14.51 16.36
CA VAL A 27 -13.02 -15.08 15.54
C VAL A 27 -12.55 -16.19 14.57
N GLY A 28 -11.33 -16.67 14.75
CA GLY A 28 -10.79 -17.81 13.98
C GLY A 28 -10.20 -17.44 12.61
N ILE A 29 -9.95 -16.17 12.34
CA ILE A 29 -9.23 -15.73 11.14
C ILE A 29 -7.73 -15.85 11.39
N ASP A 30 -6.99 -16.40 10.44
CA ASP A 30 -5.58 -16.75 10.54
C ASP A 30 -4.65 -15.90 9.67
N MET A 31 -5.18 -14.88 8.95
CA MET A 31 -4.39 -14.02 8.08
C MET A 31 -4.94 -12.60 8.03
N LEU A 32 -4.07 -11.62 8.24
CA LEU A 32 -4.30 -10.19 7.97
C LEU A 32 -3.59 -9.79 6.68
N VAL A 33 -4.29 -9.12 5.79
CA VAL A 33 -3.71 -8.46 4.61
C VAL A 33 -3.71 -6.95 4.84
N LEU A 34 -2.51 -6.36 4.85
CA LEU A 34 -2.33 -4.91 4.81
C LEU A 34 -2.57 -4.42 3.38
N ASP A 35 -3.65 -3.68 3.20
CA ASP A 35 -4.05 -3.12 1.92
C ASP A 35 -3.40 -1.75 1.66
N ASP A 36 -3.96 -0.96 0.77
CA ASP A 36 -3.45 0.33 0.31
C ASP A 36 -3.14 1.31 1.46
N GLY A 37 -2.18 2.22 1.23
CA GLY A 37 -1.85 3.29 2.16
C GLY A 37 -0.65 3.04 3.08
N TRP A 38 0.07 1.92 2.94
CA TRP A 38 1.23 1.59 3.79
C TRP A 38 2.56 2.20 3.32
N PHE A 39 2.60 2.74 2.09
CA PHE A 39 3.82 3.15 1.40
C PHE A 39 3.85 4.64 1.07
N GLY A 40 5.04 5.20 0.90
CA GLY A 40 5.29 6.55 0.43
C GLY A 40 4.48 7.61 1.17
N LYS A 41 3.82 8.48 0.41
CA LYS A 41 2.88 9.49 0.89
C LYS A 41 1.42 9.15 0.52
N ARG A 42 1.11 7.86 0.50
CA ARG A 42 -0.20 7.33 0.08
C ARG A 42 -1.22 7.45 1.23
N ASP A 43 -1.82 8.62 1.39
CA ASP A 43 -2.87 8.89 2.37
C ASP A 43 -4.25 9.14 1.71
N ASP A 44 -4.31 9.07 0.38
CA ASP A 44 -5.50 9.16 -0.46
C ASP A 44 -5.28 8.49 -1.83
N ASP A 45 -6.30 8.48 -2.67
CA ASP A 45 -6.27 7.86 -3.99
C ASP A 45 -5.47 8.65 -5.05
N ASN A 46 -4.98 9.85 -4.74
CA ASN A 46 -4.44 10.76 -5.73
C ASN A 46 -2.92 10.73 -5.85
N SER A 47 -2.23 10.07 -4.91
CA SER A 47 -0.78 10.14 -4.81
C SER A 47 -0.14 8.79 -4.45
N GLY A 48 1.17 8.69 -4.63
CA GLY A 48 2.04 7.68 -4.03
C GLY A 48 2.15 6.34 -4.75
N LEU A 49 1.28 5.99 -5.72
CA LEU A 49 1.47 4.76 -6.50
C LEU A 49 2.80 4.82 -7.27
N GLY A 50 3.60 3.77 -7.13
CA GLY A 50 4.97 3.72 -7.63
C GLY A 50 6.03 3.84 -6.53
N ASP A 51 5.71 4.48 -5.42
CA ASP A 51 6.63 4.74 -4.29
C ASP A 51 6.55 3.62 -3.24
N TRP A 52 6.95 2.40 -3.61
CA TRP A 52 6.80 1.19 -2.81
C TRP A 52 7.82 1.09 -1.65
N PHE A 53 8.00 2.17 -0.90
CA PHE A 53 8.77 2.18 0.33
C PHE A 53 7.87 2.42 1.53
N VAL A 54 8.14 1.70 2.62
CA VAL A 54 7.29 1.71 3.82
C VAL A 54 7.22 3.09 4.45
N ASN A 55 6.01 3.54 4.78
CA ASN A 55 5.79 4.72 5.60
C ASN A 55 5.93 4.36 7.09
N GLU A 56 7.17 4.26 7.57
CA GLU A 56 7.45 3.89 8.97
C GLU A 56 6.85 4.87 9.98
N LYS A 57 6.73 6.14 9.60
CA LYS A 57 6.10 7.15 10.47
C LYS A 57 4.63 6.83 10.70
N LYS A 58 3.91 6.45 9.65
CA LYS A 58 2.50 6.05 9.72
C LYS A 58 2.32 4.76 10.51
N LEU A 59 3.17 3.77 10.26
CA LEU A 59 3.12 2.50 10.98
C LEU A 59 3.61 2.60 12.44
N GLY A 60 4.28 3.68 12.82
CA GLY A 60 4.87 3.82 14.15
C GLY A 60 6.09 2.92 14.39
N GLY A 61 6.72 2.43 13.32
CA GLY A 61 7.87 1.54 13.36
C GLY A 61 8.14 0.85 12.03
N THR A 62 9.05 -0.12 12.03
CA THR A 62 9.38 -0.86 10.80
C THR A 62 8.28 -1.87 10.45
N LEU A 63 8.11 -2.13 9.15
CA LEU A 63 7.18 -3.17 8.68
C LEU A 63 7.55 -4.55 9.27
N GLY A 64 8.85 -4.84 9.37
CA GLY A 64 9.34 -6.10 9.94
C GLY A 64 8.90 -6.30 11.39
N SER A 65 8.94 -5.23 12.22
CA SER A 65 8.49 -5.30 13.61
C SER A 65 6.97 -5.52 13.72
N LEU A 66 6.19 -4.90 12.85
CA LEU A 66 4.74 -5.10 12.79
C LEU A 66 4.40 -6.54 12.38
N ILE A 67 5.04 -7.05 11.33
CA ILE A 67 4.86 -8.44 10.88
C ILE A 67 5.18 -9.41 12.01
N GLN A 68 6.29 -9.20 12.73
CA GLN A 68 6.66 -10.08 13.85
C GLN A 68 5.60 -10.07 14.95
N LYS A 69 5.11 -8.90 15.36
CA LYS A 69 4.04 -8.78 16.37
C LYS A 69 2.78 -9.54 15.96
N ILE A 70 2.36 -9.41 14.68
CA ILE A 70 1.17 -10.07 14.15
C ILE A 70 1.38 -11.59 14.07
N ASN A 71 2.55 -12.03 13.62
CA ASN A 71 2.88 -13.46 13.55
C ASN A 71 2.95 -14.10 14.95
N ASP A 72 3.39 -13.38 15.98
CA ASP A 72 3.42 -13.85 17.37
C ASP A 72 2.00 -14.10 17.93
N LEU A 73 0.96 -13.49 17.36
CA LEU A 73 -0.44 -13.84 17.63
C LEU A 73 -0.88 -15.16 16.97
N GLY A 74 -0.06 -15.74 16.09
CA GLY A 74 -0.43 -16.85 15.23
C GLY A 74 -1.27 -16.44 14.02
N VAL A 75 -1.17 -15.18 13.60
CA VAL A 75 -1.83 -14.62 12.42
C VAL A 75 -0.77 -14.40 11.34
N LYS A 76 -1.02 -14.92 10.13
CA LYS A 76 -0.17 -14.68 8.97
C LYS A 76 -0.33 -13.25 8.48
N PHE A 77 0.70 -12.72 7.84
CA PHE A 77 0.68 -11.38 7.27
C PHE A 77 0.79 -11.41 5.76
N GLY A 78 -0.07 -10.68 5.08
CA GLY A 78 -0.01 -10.40 3.65
C GLY A 78 0.07 -8.90 3.40
N ILE A 79 0.53 -8.51 2.22
CA ILE A 79 0.63 -7.13 1.81
C ILE A 79 0.11 -6.97 0.38
N TRP A 80 -0.66 -5.89 0.15
CA TRP A 80 -1.14 -5.51 -1.17
C TRP A 80 -0.13 -4.59 -1.87
N ILE A 81 0.08 -4.84 -3.15
CA ILE A 81 0.83 -3.97 -4.05
C ILE A 81 0.18 -3.96 -5.43
N GLU A 82 0.32 -2.85 -6.15
CA GLU A 82 -0.16 -2.64 -7.51
C GLU A 82 0.97 -2.08 -8.40
N PRO A 83 2.00 -2.89 -8.67
CA PRO A 83 3.26 -2.44 -9.26
C PRO A 83 3.13 -1.95 -10.70
N GLU A 84 2.03 -2.24 -11.37
CA GLU A 84 1.70 -1.76 -12.72
C GLU A 84 1.18 -0.33 -12.76
N MET A 85 0.88 0.27 -11.61
CA MET A 85 0.29 1.61 -11.54
C MET A 85 1.28 2.63 -11.01
N ILE A 86 1.15 3.87 -11.49
CA ILE A 86 1.94 5.03 -11.07
C ILE A 86 1.04 6.26 -10.94
N SER A 87 1.19 7.00 -9.85
CA SER A 87 0.54 8.30 -9.68
C SER A 87 1.40 9.41 -10.28
N GLU A 88 0.78 10.43 -10.86
CA GLU A 88 1.51 11.63 -11.27
C GLU A 88 2.17 12.33 -10.06
N ASP A 89 1.50 12.30 -8.90
CA ASP A 89 2.08 12.71 -7.63
C ASP A 89 2.77 11.52 -6.93
N SER A 90 3.90 11.11 -7.49
CA SER A 90 4.84 10.16 -6.90
C SER A 90 6.27 10.57 -7.21
N ASP A 91 7.22 10.12 -6.39
CA ASP A 91 8.63 10.38 -6.64
C ASP A 91 9.10 9.61 -7.88
N LEU A 92 8.57 8.40 -8.09
CA LEU A 92 8.85 7.62 -9.29
C LEU A 92 8.44 8.35 -10.58
N TYR A 93 7.25 8.96 -10.62
CA TYR A 93 6.81 9.72 -11.80
C TYR A 93 7.67 10.97 -12.03
N ARG A 94 8.05 11.67 -10.96
CA ARG A 94 8.94 12.86 -11.06
C ARG A 94 10.32 12.51 -11.62
N GLU A 95 10.84 11.33 -11.29
CA GLU A 95 12.14 10.86 -11.79
C GLU A 95 12.02 10.29 -13.21
N HIS A 96 10.91 9.61 -13.51
CA HIS A 96 10.72 8.86 -14.74
C HIS A 96 9.32 9.07 -15.38
N PRO A 97 8.97 10.29 -15.78
CA PRO A 97 7.66 10.55 -16.39
C PRO A 97 7.46 9.81 -17.72
N ASP A 98 8.55 9.44 -18.39
CA ASP A 98 8.55 8.64 -19.62
C ASP A 98 8.20 7.17 -19.42
N TRP A 99 8.09 6.70 -18.16
CA TRP A 99 7.65 5.34 -17.85
C TRP A 99 6.12 5.22 -17.82
N ALA A 100 5.42 6.31 -17.68
CA ALA A 100 3.97 6.32 -17.70
C ALA A 100 3.42 6.17 -19.11
N LEU A 101 2.43 5.28 -19.29
CA LEU A 101 1.72 5.14 -20.55
C LEU A 101 0.79 6.33 -20.75
N THR A 102 1.08 7.13 -21.76
CA THR A 102 0.27 8.29 -22.14
C THR A 102 -0.25 8.15 -23.57
N ILE A 103 -1.48 8.58 -23.82
CA ILE A 103 -2.05 8.64 -25.17
C ILE A 103 -1.93 10.07 -25.65
N PRO A 104 -1.16 10.35 -26.73
CA PRO A 104 -1.01 11.71 -27.26
C PRO A 104 -2.36 12.35 -27.57
N GLY A 105 -2.57 13.57 -27.08
CA GLY A 105 -3.80 14.33 -27.31
C GLY A 105 -5.00 13.97 -26.43
N ARG A 106 -4.86 13.05 -25.50
CA ARG A 106 -5.88 12.73 -24.50
C ARG A 106 -5.44 13.27 -23.12
N MET A 107 -6.28 14.11 -22.51
CA MET A 107 -6.07 14.49 -21.10
C MET A 107 -6.31 13.25 -20.23
N GLN A 108 -5.42 13.00 -19.27
CA GLN A 108 -5.67 11.98 -18.25
C GLN A 108 -6.80 12.49 -17.35
N GLU A 109 -7.87 11.70 -17.26
CA GLU A 109 -9.00 11.99 -16.38
C GLU A 109 -8.77 11.48 -14.94
N THR A 110 -7.65 10.75 -14.72
CA THR A 110 -7.28 10.14 -13.44
C THR A 110 -5.88 10.55 -13.03
N ASN A 111 -5.63 10.63 -11.73
CA ASN A 111 -4.32 11.00 -11.16
C ASN A 111 -3.31 9.84 -11.17
N TRP A 112 -3.60 8.76 -11.89
CA TRP A 112 -2.75 7.57 -12.01
C TRP A 112 -2.81 7.00 -13.43
N CYS A 113 -1.75 6.31 -13.82
CA CYS A 113 -1.61 5.68 -15.13
C CYS A 113 -0.84 4.35 -15.03
N TRP A 114 -0.86 3.57 -16.10
CA TRP A 114 -0.09 2.33 -16.21
C TRP A 114 1.38 2.62 -16.46
N ILE A 115 2.26 1.83 -15.84
CA ILE A 115 3.68 1.82 -16.17
C ILE A 115 3.90 1.04 -17.48
N SER A 116 4.76 1.56 -18.34
CA SER A 116 5.12 0.87 -19.59
C SER A 116 5.79 -0.48 -19.30
N PRO A 117 5.32 -1.59 -19.87
CA PRO A 117 5.91 -2.92 -19.66
C PRO A 117 7.33 -3.06 -20.25
N GLU A 118 7.75 -2.13 -21.08
CA GLU A 118 9.11 -2.12 -21.65
C GLU A 118 10.16 -1.61 -20.68
N ARG A 119 9.74 -1.04 -19.53
CA ARG A 119 10.64 -0.54 -18.51
C ARG A 119 10.83 -1.59 -17.43
N LYS A 120 12.09 -1.86 -17.11
CA LYS A 120 12.46 -2.74 -15.98
C LYS A 120 12.53 -1.87 -14.73
N LEU A 121 11.71 -2.20 -13.77
CA LEU A 121 11.84 -1.67 -12.40
C LEU A 121 13.18 -2.08 -11.79
#